data_cbfc0a788e9db2e2731550ece1f333fa
#
_entry.id   cbfc0a788e9db2e2731550ece1f333fa
#
_cell.length_a   1.000
_cell.length_b   1.000
_cell.length_c   1.000
_cell.angle_alpha   90.00
_cell.angle_beta   90.00
_cell.angle_gamma   90.00
#
_symmetry.space_group_name_H-M   'P 1'
#
loop_
_entity.id
_entity.type
_entity.pdbx_description
1 polymer ?
#
loop_
_entity_poly.entity_id
_entity_poly.type
_entity_poly.pdbx_seq_one_letter_code
_entity_poly.pdbx_strand_id
1 'polypeptide(L)'
;MVWGIITMCLGFVRNFAGFVAVRAILGVAEGGLLPGMVLYLSFFYKRSELALRIGLFYTAASLSGAFGGLLARGLAEVGPRGGLEGWRWIMIIEGLLTFACGALSYLCLPNNLETATLLTVEERQFARERMLLDSPSVPEGTLEAEQEALRWSEVVRGVLDLKMWLSATAYFAILSGLYSFGLFLPTIIQESGFANDANKVQLWTVIPYAVAAVITGGLFDHQSIQVHSVADRMPFFGPVVVALISDRLQLRGVIMLFTLPIAIAGYGAIANIESAKVKYGMTFLMATGMYSSVPCILVWNSNNSAGHYKRATTSAMQLAIANCGGFVATFNYPDKDKPLYHRGHTIILGLLIFAWVMILLNVLYCAKINKDKSQGKYAQYAGCNDDRDPQFKMIL
;
A
#
# COMPACT_ATOMS: atom_id res chain seq x y z
N MET A 1 11.03 1.15 -16.65
CA MET A 1 11.42 0.72 -18.03
C MET A 1 11.68 -0.78 -18.10
N VAL A 2 12.59 -1.35 -17.30
CA VAL A 2 12.98 -2.76 -17.39
C VAL A 2 11.77 -3.71 -17.28
N TRP A 3 10.94 -3.58 -16.26
CA TRP A 3 9.76 -4.44 -16.10
C TRP A 3 8.71 -4.25 -17.21
N GLY A 4 8.61 -3.06 -17.84
CA GLY A 4 7.75 -2.86 -19.00
C GLY A 4 8.17 -3.71 -20.20
N ILE A 5 9.49 -3.83 -20.46
CA ILE A 5 10.02 -4.72 -21.49
C ILE A 5 9.74 -6.18 -21.13
N ILE A 6 9.95 -6.58 -19.87
CA ILE A 6 9.69 -7.95 -19.41
C ILE A 6 8.20 -8.29 -19.56
N THR A 7 7.29 -7.33 -19.23
CA THR A 7 5.85 -7.51 -19.42
C THR A 7 5.49 -7.68 -20.90
N MET A 8 6.10 -6.92 -21.81
CA MET A 8 5.92 -7.14 -23.25
C MET A 8 6.37 -8.54 -23.66
N CYS A 9 7.50 -9.04 -23.13
CA CYS A 9 8.00 -10.38 -23.41
C CYS A 9 7.00 -11.48 -23.00
N LEU A 10 6.19 -11.27 -21.95
CA LEU A 10 5.12 -12.21 -21.56
C LEU A 10 4.12 -12.47 -22.69
N GLY A 11 3.80 -11.47 -23.50
CA GLY A 11 2.90 -11.61 -24.65
C GLY A 11 3.40 -12.57 -25.74
N PHE A 12 4.71 -12.82 -25.80
CA PHE A 12 5.33 -13.71 -26.81
C PHE A 12 5.64 -15.12 -26.30
N VAL A 13 5.41 -15.38 -25.02
CA VAL A 13 5.67 -16.71 -24.43
C VAL A 13 4.71 -17.76 -24.99
N ARG A 14 5.25 -18.96 -25.33
CA ARG A 14 4.48 -20.05 -25.95
C ARG A 14 4.29 -21.27 -25.06
N ASN A 15 5.03 -21.37 -23.96
CA ASN A 15 4.99 -22.53 -23.07
C ASN A 15 4.91 -22.12 -21.60
N PHE A 16 4.42 -23.02 -20.75
CA PHE A 16 4.25 -22.78 -19.33
C PHE A 16 5.57 -22.46 -18.60
N ALA A 17 6.64 -23.19 -18.91
CA ALA A 17 7.95 -22.97 -18.27
C ALA A 17 8.50 -21.56 -18.58
N GLY A 18 8.39 -21.10 -19.84
CA GLY A 18 8.74 -19.75 -20.23
C GLY A 18 7.89 -18.68 -19.55
N PHE A 19 6.57 -18.94 -19.40
CA PHE A 19 5.67 -18.04 -18.68
C PHE A 19 6.10 -17.87 -17.22
N VAL A 20 6.37 -18.97 -16.52
CA VAL A 20 6.83 -18.93 -15.12
C VAL A 20 8.19 -18.23 -15.01
N ALA A 21 9.14 -18.52 -15.91
CA ALA A 21 10.44 -17.87 -15.89
C ALA A 21 10.35 -16.34 -16.08
N VAL A 22 9.59 -15.87 -17.08
CA VAL A 22 9.42 -14.44 -17.34
C VAL A 22 8.67 -13.76 -16.19
N ARG A 23 7.68 -14.42 -15.58
CA ARG A 23 6.99 -13.93 -14.38
C ARG A 23 7.92 -13.82 -13.17
N ALA A 24 8.83 -14.77 -12.97
CA ALA A 24 9.81 -14.69 -11.90
C ALA A 24 10.77 -13.50 -12.09
N ILE A 25 11.28 -13.30 -13.31
CA ILE A 25 12.14 -12.14 -13.65
C ILE A 25 11.37 -10.84 -13.50
N LEU A 26 10.09 -10.79 -13.90
CA LEU A 26 9.22 -9.64 -13.70
C LEU A 26 9.11 -9.28 -12.22
N GLY A 27 8.85 -10.26 -11.35
CA GLY A 27 8.76 -10.03 -9.90
C GLY A 27 10.04 -9.46 -9.30
N VAL A 28 11.21 -9.93 -9.75
CA VAL A 28 12.52 -9.37 -9.34
C VAL A 28 12.65 -7.91 -9.80
N ALA A 29 12.24 -7.60 -11.04
CA ALA A 29 12.35 -6.25 -11.58
C ALA A 29 11.38 -5.24 -10.93
N GLU A 30 10.19 -5.70 -10.52
CA GLU A 30 9.16 -4.88 -9.86
C GLU A 30 9.40 -4.73 -8.35
N GLY A 31 10.08 -5.67 -7.70
CA GLY A 31 10.22 -5.73 -6.25
C GLY A 31 10.83 -4.49 -5.61
N GLY A 32 11.66 -3.74 -6.35
CA GLY A 32 12.28 -2.49 -5.89
C GLY A 32 11.41 -1.24 -6.04
N LEU A 33 10.27 -1.29 -6.75
CA LEU A 33 9.49 -0.10 -7.09
C LEU A 33 8.91 0.59 -5.84
N LEU A 34 8.18 -0.15 -5.01
CA LEU A 34 7.48 0.43 -3.87
C LEU A 34 8.44 0.98 -2.80
N PRO A 35 9.45 0.21 -2.33
CA PRO A 35 10.41 0.75 -1.37
C PRO A 35 11.24 1.88 -1.98
N GLY A 36 11.63 1.78 -3.24
CA GLY A 36 12.35 2.82 -3.96
C GLY A 36 11.57 4.13 -4.07
N MET A 37 10.26 4.04 -4.31
CA MET A 37 9.40 5.21 -4.39
C MET A 37 9.19 5.87 -3.02
N VAL A 38 9.00 5.10 -1.95
CA VAL A 38 8.91 5.65 -0.59
C VAL A 38 10.21 6.37 -0.23
N LEU A 39 11.35 5.78 -0.57
CA LEU A 39 12.67 6.41 -0.39
C LEU A 39 12.81 7.68 -1.23
N TYR A 40 12.45 7.64 -2.53
CA TYR A 40 12.48 8.80 -3.41
C TYR A 40 11.65 9.97 -2.88
N LEU A 41 10.40 9.70 -2.44
CA LEU A 41 9.55 10.73 -1.86
C LEU A 41 10.13 11.30 -0.56
N SER A 42 10.87 10.51 0.21
CA SER A 42 11.52 10.98 1.44
C SER A 42 12.66 11.98 1.22
N PHE A 43 13.19 12.07 0.00
CA PHE A 43 14.19 13.10 -0.36
C PHE A 43 13.59 14.49 -0.62
N PHE A 44 12.28 14.55 -0.92
CA PHE A 44 11.60 15.79 -1.30
C PHE A 44 10.60 16.30 -0.26
N TYR A 45 10.11 15.43 0.62
CA TYR A 45 9.02 15.74 1.53
C TYR A 45 9.35 15.40 2.98
N LYS A 46 8.90 16.27 3.90
CA LYS A 46 8.99 16.05 5.34
C LYS A 46 8.26 14.78 5.76
N ARG A 47 8.66 14.22 6.91
CA ARG A 47 8.02 13.00 7.47
C ARG A 47 6.52 13.16 7.69
N SER A 48 6.08 14.36 8.10
CA SER A 48 4.67 14.70 8.28
C SER A 48 3.88 14.72 6.96
N GLU A 49 4.54 15.05 5.84
CA GLU A 49 3.93 15.19 4.52
C GLU A 49 4.01 13.91 3.68
N LEU A 50 4.92 13.01 4.02
CA LEU A 50 5.19 11.76 3.28
C LEU A 50 3.96 10.85 3.26
N ALA A 51 3.21 10.82 4.36
CA ALA A 51 2.02 9.99 4.47
C ALA A 51 0.94 10.31 3.44
N LEU A 52 0.68 11.59 3.21
CA LEU A 52 -0.28 12.02 2.19
C LEU A 52 0.15 11.56 0.80
N ARG A 53 1.44 11.71 0.43
CA ARG A 53 1.96 11.35 -0.90
C ARG A 53 1.90 9.85 -1.12
N ILE A 54 2.22 9.07 -0.10
CA ILE A 54 2.07 7.61 -0.13
C ILE A 54 0.58 7.24 -0.23
N GLY A 55 -0.30 7.93 0.50
CA GLY A 55 -1.75 7.73 0.41
C GLY A 55 -2.30 7.99 -0.99
N LEU A 56 -1.90 9.11 -1.61
CA LEU A 56 -2.28 9.44 -3.00
C LEU A 56 -1.79 8.38 -3.99
N PHE A 57 -0.58 7.85 -3.79
CA PHE A 57 -0.09 6.76 -4.61
C PHE A 57 -0.94 5.49 -4.46
N TYR A 58 -1.35 5.15 -3.25
CA TYR A 58 -2.24 4.00 -3.02
C TYR A 58 -3.67 4.22 -3.55
N THR A 59 -4.12 5.46 -3.64
CA THR A 59 -5.37 5.79 -4.35
C THR A 59 -5.27 5.42 -5.83
N ALA A 60 -4.12 5.66 -6.46
CA ALA A 60 -3.86 5.22 -7.84
C ALA A 60 -3.90 3.68 -7.98
N ALA A 61 -3.46 2.91 -6.97
CA ALA A 61 -3.57 1.45 -6.98
C ALA A 61 -5.03 0.98 -6.96
N SER A 62 -5.90 1.63 -6.17
CA SER A 62 -7.34 1.34 -6.18
C SER A 62 -7.99 1.69 -7.52
N LEU A 63 -7.62 2.83 -8.11
CA LEU A 63 -8.07 3.23 -9.45
C LEU A 63 -7.59 2.28 -10.54
N SER A 64 -6.35 1.78 -10.45
CA SER A 64 -5.83 0.75 -11.34
C SER A 64 -6.68 -0.52 -11.31
N GLY A 65 -7.15 -0.96 -10.14
CA GLY A 65 -8.11 -2.06 -10.02
C GLY A 65 -9.45 -1.77 -10.70
N ALA A 66 -9.94 -0.52 -10.59
CA ALA A 66 -11.19 -0.09 -11.23
C ALA A 66 -11.09 -0.09 -12.75
N PHE A 67 -10.02 0.45 -13.32
CA PHE A 67 -9.86 0.60 -14.76
C PHE A 67 -9.20 -0.61 -15.44
N GLY A 68 -8.41 -1.41 -14.71
CA GLY A 68 -7.68 -2.55 -15.25
C GLY A 68 -8.57 -3.59 -15.91
N GLY A 69 -9.72 -3.91 -15.29
CA GLY A 69 -10.71 -4.81 -15.88
C GLY A 69 -11.33 -4.29 -17.17
N LEU A 70 -11.64 -2.99 -17.23
CA LEU A 70 -12.19 -2.35 -18.43
C LEU A 70 -11.15 -2.28 -19.55
N LEU A 71 -9.90 -1.94 -19.23
CA LEU A 71 -8.81 -1.88 -20.19
C LEU A 71 -8.50 -3.27 -20.75
N ALA A 72 -8.34 -4.27 -19.86
CA ALA A 72 -8.10 -5.65 -20.25
C ALA A 72 -9.17 -6.18 -21.19
N ARG A 73 -10.43 -5.85 -20.93
CA ARG A 73 -11.54 -6.20 -21.81
C ARG A 73 -11.44 -5.52 -23.18
N GLY A 74 -11.28 -4.19 -23.22
CA GLY A 74 -11.15 -3.46 -24.48
C GLY A 74 -10.00 -3.99 -25.33
N LEU A 75 -8.88 -4.37 -24.70
CA LEU A 75 -7.74 -4.97 -25.38
C LEU A 75 -7.99 -6.43 -25.82
N ALA A 76 -8.77 -7.21 -25.05
CA ALA A 76 -9.14 -8.57 -25.44
C ALA A 76 -10.04 -8.59 -26.69
N GLU A 77 -10.88 -7.56 -26.91
CA GLU A 77 -11.69 -7.40 -28.12
C GLU A 77 -10.87 -7.08 -29.39
N VAL A 78 -9.61 -6.70 -29.25
CA VAL A 78 -8.70 -6.55 -30.40
C VAL A 78 -8.56 -7.88 -31.16
N GLY A 79 -8.93 -9.00 -30.48
CA GLY A 79 -9.09 -10.32 -31.10
C GLY A 79 -7.78 -10.95 -31.56
N PRO A 80 -7.84 -12.12 -32.20
CA PRO A 80 -6.65 -12.75 -32.71
C PRO A 80 -6.14 -12.01 -33.95
N ARG A 81 -5.28 -11.01 -33.73
CA ARG A 81 -4.55 -10.29 -34.78
C ARG A 81 -3.09 -10.70 -34.75
N GLY A 82 -2.49 -10.88 -35.93
CA GLY A 82 -1.09 -11.25 -36.06
C GLY A 82 -0.74 -12.63 -35.45
N GLY A 83 -1.71 -13.54 -35.35
CA GLY A 83 -1.51 -14.88 -34.77
C GLY A 83 -1.37 -14.89 -33.25
N LEU A 84 -1.67 -13.78 -32.54
CA LEU A 84 -1.64 -13.67 -31.10
C LEU A 84 -3.06 -13.63 -30.52
N GLU A 85 -3.27 -14.37 -29.43
CA GLU A 85 -4.53 -14.36 -28.67
C GLU A 85 -4.74 -13.02 -27.95
N GLY A 86 -5.99 -12.64 -27.64
CA GLY A 86 -6.35 -11.34 -27.06
C GLY A 86 -5.59 -11.02 -25.77
N TRP A 87 -5.40 -11.99 -24.87
CA TRP A 87 -4.66 -11.76 -23.61
C TRP A 87 -3.18 -11.39 -23.82
N ARG A 88 -2.57 -11.83 -24.93
CA ARG A 88 -1.19 -11.47 -25.28
C ARG A 88 -1.07 -10.00 -25.66
N TRP A 89 -2.07 -9.46 -26.32
CA TRP A 89 -2.14 -8.03 -26.63
C TRP A 89 -2.26 -7.17 -25.39
N ILE A 90 -2.95 -7.67 -24.34
CA ILE A 90 -3.01 -6.96 -23.04
C ILE A 90 -1.59 -6.79 -22.50
N MET A 91 -0.80 -7.87 -22.41
CA MET A 91 0.56 -7.82 -21.89
C MET A 91 1.49 -6.92 -22.71
N ILE A 92 1.36 -6.96 -24.05
CA ILE A 92 2.19 -6.15 -24.96
C ILE A 92 1.87 -4.66 -24.79
N ILE A 93 0.59 -4.28 -24.79
CA ILE A 93 0.17 -2.87 -24.74
C ILE A 93 0.43 -2.27 -23.34
N GLU A 94 0.09 -2.99 -22.28
CA GLU A 94 0.38 -2.56 -20.90
C GLU A 94 1.89 -2.44 -20.65
N GLY A 95 2.69 -3.40 -21.16
CA GLY A 95 4.15 -3.34 -21.08
C GLY A 95 4.73 -2.16 -21.85
N LEU A 96 4.22 -1.87 -23.05
CA LEU A 96 4.63 -0.71 -23.85
C LEU A 96 4.29 0.61 -23.17
N LEU A 97 3.07 0.73 -22.63
CA LEU A 97 2.65 1.90 -21.88
C LEU A 97 3.53 2.11 -20.63
N THR A 98 3.81 1.04 -19.90
CA THR A 98 4.69 1.07 -18.73
C THR A 98 6.11 1.49 -19.10
N PHE A 99 6.65 1.01 -20.23
CA PHE A 99 7.95 1.42 -20.74
C PHE A 99 7.95 2.92 -21.08
N ALA A 100 6.93 3.39 -21.80
CA ALA A 100 6.80 4.81 -22.18
C ALA A 100 6.68 5.71 -20.95
N CYS A 101 5.86 5.34 -19.96
CA CYS A 101 5.76 6.06 -18.69
C CYS A 101 7.10 6.07 -17.93
N GLY A 102 7.82 4.96 -17.93
CA GLY A 102 9.15 4.87 -17.32
C GLY A 102 10.18 5.76 -18.01
N ALA A 103 10.15 5.87 -19.34
CA ALA A 103 10.99 6.78 -20.10
C ALA A 103 10.65 8.25 -19.80
N LEU A 104 9.36 8.56 -19.75
CA LEU A 104 8.89 9.91 -19.39
C LEU A 104 9.31 10.27 -17.96
N SER A 105 9.17 9.35 -17.01
CA SER A 105 9.60 9.57 -15.63
C SER A 105 11.10 9.85 -15.54
N TYR A 106 11.93 9.14 -16.29
CA TYR A 106 13.38 9.38 -16.35
C TYR A 106 13.73 10.78 -16.85
N LEU A 107 12.94 11.32 -17.78
CA LEU A 107 13.16 12.67 -18.34
C LEU A 107 12.60 13.78 -17.44
N CYS A 108 11.53 13.52 -16.70
CA CYS A 108 10.78 14.55 -15.97
C CYS A 108 11.11 14.60 -14.48
N LEU A 109 11.52 13.47 -13.87
CA LEU A 109 11.74 13.43 -12.42
C LEU A 109 13.17 13.87 -12.07
N PRO A 110 13.34 14.85 -11.16
CA PRO A 110 14.66 15.26 -10.69
C PRO A 110 15.28 14.21 -9.78
N ASN A 111 16.59 14.04 -9.82
CA ASN A 111 17.29 13.06 -8.96
C ASN A 111 17.34 13.51 -7.49
N ASN A 112 17.46 14.80 -7.24
CA ASN A 112 17.52 15.40 -5.90
C ASN A 112 16.98 16.85 -5.94
N LEU A 113 16.81 17.48 -4.78
CA LEU A 113 16.35 18.87 -4.67
C LEU A 113 17.30 19.86 -5.38
N GLU A 114 18.60 19.59 -5.42
CA GLU A 114 19.60 20.49 -6.00
C GLU A 114 19.52 20.52 -7.54
N THR A 115 19.16 19.38 -8.14
CA THR A 115 19.06 19.23 -9.61
C THR A 115 17.64 19.44 -10.14
N ALA A 116 16.68 19.75 -9.26
CA ALA A 116 15.27 19.96 -9.63
C ALA A 116 15.11 21.20 -10.52
N THR A 117 15.01 21.02 -11.82
CA THR A 117 14.87 22.11 -12.82
C THR A 117 13.53 22.84 -12.73
N LEU A 118 12.53 22.21 -12.10
CA LEU A 118 11.18 22.75 -11.89
C LEU A 118 11.13 23.85 -10.81
N LEU A 119 12.15 23.94 -9.95
CA LEU A 119 12.24 24.91 -8.86
C LEU A 119 13.21 26.02 -9.20
N THR A 120 12.91 27.25 -8.81
CA THR A 120 13.85 28.37 -8.84
C THR A 120 14.97 28.16 -7.82
N VAL A 121 16.06 28.91 -7.93
CA VAL A 121 17.21 28.80 -7.01
C VAL A 121 16.77 29.08 -5.56
N GLU A 122 15.92 30.09 -5.37
CA GLU A 122 15.40 30.48 -4.05
C GLU A 122 14.49 29.39 -3.46
N GLU A 123 13.62 28.79 -4.29
CA GLU A 123 12.75 27.70 -3.86
C GLU A 123 13.53 26.43 -3.48
N ARG A 124 14.62 26.12 -4.20
CA ARG A 124 15.51 24.99 -3.86
C ARG A 124 16.17 25.20 -2.51
N GLN A 125 16.68 26.42 -2.26
CA GLN A 125 17.31 26.74 -0.99
C GLN A 125 16.28 26.64 0.16
N PHE A 126 15.10 27.21 -0.01
CA PHE A 126 14.01 27.10 0.97
C PHE A 126 13.60 25.65 1.23
N ALA A 127 13.44 24.84 0.17
CA ALA A 127 13.10 23.43 0.30
C ALA A 127 14.19 22.65 1.06
N ARG A 128 15.47 22.97 0.81
CA ARG A 128 16.60 22.37 1.52
C ARG A 128 16.59 22.73 3.02
N GLU A 129 16.48 24.01 3.35
CA GLU A 129 16.41 24.49 4.74
C GLU A 129 15.24 23.83 5.48
N ARG A 130 14.09 23.73 4.81
CA ARG A 130 12.90 23.07 5.34
C ARG A 130 13.12 21.59 5.66
N MET A 131 13.88 20.86 4.82
CA MET A 131 14.22 19.44 5.05
C MET A 131 15.23 19.29 6.19
N LEU A 132 16.22 20.20 6.30
CA LEU A 132 17.18 20.21 7.39
C LEU A 132 16.51 20.42 8.75
N LEU A 133 15.50 21.29 8.83
CA LEU A 133 14.72 21.52 10.05
C LEU A 133 13.89 20.29 10.49
N ASP A 134 13.53 19.41 9.57
CA ASP A 134 12.79 18.17 9.87
C ASP A 134 13.71 17.01 10.31
N SER A 135 15.01 17.15 10.09
CA SER A 135 16.06 16.19 10.50
C SER A 135 16.89 16.74 11.65
N PRO A 136 16.49 16.58 12.90
CA PRO A 136 17.18 17.18 14.05
C PRO A 136 18.57 16.59 14.36
N SER A 137 19.11 15.76 13.49
CA SER A 137 20.34 14.98 13.75
C SER A 137 21.51 15.27 12.81
N VAL A 138 21.46 16.32 11.99
CA VAL A 138 22.64 16.73 11.20
C VAL A 138 23.28 17.92 11.91
N PRO A 139 24.48 17.77 12.49
CA PRO A 139 25.23 18.92 13.02
C PRO A 139 25.48 19.94 11.91
N GLU A 140 25.31 21.22 12.23
CA GLU A 140 25.71 22.32 11.34
C GLU A 140 27.17 22.12 10.95
N GLY A 141 27.43 21.81 9.67
CA GLY A 141 28.78 21.65 9.13
C GLY A 141 29.05 20.39 8.32
N THR A 142 28.25 19.34 8.42
CA THR A 142 28.38 18.12 7.62
C THR A 142 27.36 18.11 6.48
N LEU A 143 27.55 19.02 5.52
CA LEU A 143 26.75 19.10 4.27
C LEU A 143 27.22 18.10 3.20
N GLU A 144 28.26 17.35 3.47
CA GLU A 144 28.57 16.16 2.72
C GLU A 144 27.65 15.07 3.30
N ALA A 145 26.81 14.50 2.44
CA ALA A 145 26.19 13.22 2.74
C ALA A 145 27.34 12.28 3.10
N GLU A 146 27.71 12.23 4.38
CA GLU A 146 28.49 11.12 4.87
C GLU A 146 27.72 9.91 4.37
N GLN A 147 28.34 9.19 3.44
CA GLN A 147 27.95 7.86 3.07
C GLN A 147 27.89 7.13 4.41
N GLU A 148 26.71 7.11 5.04
CA GLU A 148 26.53 6.38 6.29
C GLU A 148 27.02 4.99 5.98
N ALA A 149 28.21 4.65 6.50
CA ALA A 149 28.80 3.34 6.26
C ALA A 149 27.77 2.29 6.70
N LEU A 150 27.55 1.27 5.88
CA LEU A 150 26.56 0.23 6.13
C LEU A 150 26.72 -0.32 7.54
N ARG A 151 25.79 -0.03 8.43
CA ARG A 151 25.82 -0.48 9.83
C ARG A 151 25.01 -1.77 9.95
N TRP A 152 25.66 -2.89 9.79
CA TRP A 152 25.03 -4.22 9.97
C TRP A 152 24.29 -4.36 11.29
N SER A 153 24.72 -3.69 12.36
CA SER A 153 24.02 -3.68 13.64
C SER A 153 22.60 -3.12 13.56
N GLU A 154 22.37 -2.10 12.75
CA GLU A 154 21.02 -1.54 12.51
C GLU A 154 20.14 -2.49 11.70
N VAL A 155 20.72 -3.16 10.71
CA VAL A 155 20.04 -4.18 9.91
C VAL A 155 19.57 -5.33 10.81
N VAL A 156 20.48 -5.88 11.63
CA VAL A 156 20.14 -6.96 12.57
C VAL A 156 19.07 -6.51 13.56
N ARG A 157 19.18 -5.30 14.09
CA ARG A 157 18.15 -4.74 14.98
C ARG A 157 16.80 -4.58 14.27
N GLY A 158 16.81 -4.23 12.98
CA GLY A 158 15.58 -4.17 12.17
C GLY A 158 14.94 -5.54 12.00
N VAL A 159 15.75 -6.57 11.72
CA VAL A 159 15.29 -7.96 11.59
C VAL A 159 14.71 -8.51 12.90
N LEU A 160 15.30 -8.17 14.03
CA LEU A 160 14.89 -8.64 15.37
C LEU A 160 13.80 -7.76 16.01
N ASP A 161 13.34 -6.71 15.36
CA ASP A 161 12.34 -5.80 15.93
C ASP A 161 10.96 -6.46 15.97
N LEU A 162 10.43 -6.68 17.18
CA LEU A 162 9.12 -7.28 17.38
C LEU A 162 7.99 -6.46 16.72
N LYS A 163 8.09 -5.11 16.71
CA LYS A 163 7.12 -4.22 16.07
C LYS A 163 7.01 -4.52 14.57
N MET A 164 8.15 -4.74 13.93
CA MET A 164 8.22 -5.11 12.52
C MET A 164 7.52 -6.45 12.27
N TRP A 165 7.76 -7.49 13.07
CA TRP A 165 7.13 -8.80 12.89
C TRP A 165 5.62 -8.76 13.11
N LEU A 166 5.12 -8.05 14.12
CA LEU A 166 3.70 -7.86 14.35
C LEU A 166 3.04 -7.11 13.19
N SER A 167 3.70 -6.06 12.69
CA SER A 167 3.22 -5.28 11.55
C SER A 167 3.28 -6.09 10.24
N ALA A 168 4.36 -6.84 9.99
CA ALA A 168 4.52 -7.63 8.78
C ALA A 168 3.51 -8.78 8.68
N THR A 169 3.25 -9.48 9.78
CA THR A 169 2.26 -10.57 9.80
C THR A 169 0.83 -10.04 9.68
N ALA A 170 0.53 -8.89 10.29
CA ALA A 170 -0.75 -8.22 10.07
C ALA A 170 -0.91 -7.81 8.60
N TYR A 171 0.13 -7.25 8.00
CA TYR A 171 0.09 -6.82 6.61
C TYR A 171 0.01 -8.00 5.63
N PHE A 172 0.69 -9.12 5.91
CA PHE A 172 0.52 -10.37 5.17
C PHE A 172 -0.95 -10.80 5.10
N ALA A 173 -1.65 -10.76 6.23
CA ALA A 173 -3.04 -11.16 6.29
C ALA A 173 -3.98 -10.18 5.55
N ILE A 174 -3.73 -8.87 5.67
CA ILE A 174 -4.47 -7.84 4.92
C ILE A 174 -4.24 -8.01 3.41
N LEU A 175 -2.98 -8.20 2.98
CA LEU A 175 -2.64 -8.36 1.57
C LEU A 175 -3.19 -9.66 0.98
N SER A 176 -3.23 -10.75 1.77
CA SER A 176 -3.91 -11.99 1.36
C SER A 176 -5.37 -11.74 1.02
N GLY A 177 -6.07 -10.97 1.86
CA GLY A 177 -7.45 -10.57 1.61
C GLY A 177 -7.59 -9.68 0.38
N LEU A 178 -6.71 -8.70 0.23
CA LEU A 178 -6.73 -7.73 -0.86
C LEU A 178 -6.44 -8.38 -2.22
N TYR A 179 -5.44 -9.26 -2.30
CA TYR A 179 -5.17 -10.03 -3.51
C TYR A 179 -6.29 -11.01 -3.84
N SER A 180 -6.86 -11.70 -2.83
CA SER A 180 -8.05 -12.54 -3.02
C SER A 180 -9.23 -11.75 -3.55
N PHE A 181 -9.47 -10.58 -3.00
CA PHE A 181 -10.51 -9.67 -3.49
C PHE A 181 -10.26 -9.25 -4.94
N GLY A 182 -9.05 -8.80 -5.27
CA GLY A 182 -8.67 -8.36 -6.60
C GLY A 182 -8.83 -9.45 -7.67
N LEU A 183 -8.39 -10.68 -7.36
CA LEU A 183 -8.43 -11.80 -8.30
C LEU A 183 -9.85 -12.36 -8.50
N PHE A 184 -10.66 -12.41 -7.45
CA PHE A 184 -11.93 -13.16 -7.46
C PHE A 184 -13.18 -12.27 -7.41
N LEU A 185 -13.06 -10.96 -7.29
CA LEU A 185 -14.22 -10.07 -7.28
C LEU A 185 -15.13 -10.24 -8.52
N PRO A 186 -14.62 -10.32 -9.77
CA PRO A 186 -15.46 -10.55 -10.93
C PRO A 186 -16.21 -11.89 -10.83
N THR A 187 -15.52 -12.93 -10.39
CA THR A 187 -16.10 -14.27 -10.20
C THR A 187 -17.18 -14.27 -9.11
N ILE A 188 -16.94 -13.59 -7.99
CA ILE A 188 -17.90 -13.45 -6.90
C ILE A 188 -19.18 -12.75 -7.39
N ILE A 189 -19.06 -11.69 -8.19
CA ILE A 189 -20.21 -10.97 -8.75
C ILE A 189 -20.99 -11.86 -9.72
N GLN A 190 -20.29 -12.60 -10.59
CA GLN A 190 -20.90 -13.49 -11.57
C GLN A 190 -21.63 -14.66 -10.90
N GLU A 191 -20.98 -15.38 -9.99
CA GLU A 191 -21.54 -16.55 -9.32
C GLU A 191 -22.64 -16.19 -8.32
N SER A 192 -22.65 -14.96 -7.80
CA SER A 192 -23.75 -14.47 -6.99
C SER A 192 -25.06 -14.26 -7.76
N GLY A 193 -25.02 -14.32 -9.11
CA GLY A 193 -26.18 -14.07 -9.98
C GLY A 193 -26.56 -12.59 -10.11
N PHE A 194 -25.71 -11.68 -9.65
CA PHE A 194 -25.96 -10.24 -9.74
C PHE A 194 -25.86 -9.71 -11.18
N ALA A 195 -24.93 -10.27 -11.95
CA ALA A 195 -24.74 -9.94 -13.36
C ALA A 195 -24.32 -11.20 -14.14
N ASN A 196 -25.07 -11.55 -15.20
CA ASN A 196 -24.84 -12.75 -16.01
C ASN A 196 -23.99 -12.46 -17.26
N ASP A 197 -23.89 -11.20 -17.69
CA ASP A 197 -23.10 -10.78 -18.84
C ASP A 197 -21.70 -10.36 -18.38
N ALA A 198 -20.66 -10.93 -18.99
CA ALA A 198 -19.26 -10.62 -18.67
C ALA A 198 -18.97 -9.10 -18.72
N ASN A 199 -19.65 -8.39 -19.60
CA ASN A 199 -19.56 -6.93 -19.73
C ASN A 199 -20.08 -6.21 -18.49
N LYS A 200 -21.25 -6.64 -18.03
CA LYS A 200 -21.86 -6.08 -16.82
C LYS A 200 -21.07 -6.44 -15.59
N VAL A 201 -20.56 -7.66 -15.50
CA VAL A 201 -19.70 -8.09 -14.39
C VAL A 201 -18.49 -7.15 -14.26
N GLN A 202 -17.76 -6.89 -15.33
CA GLN A 202 -16.61 -5.99 -15.31
C GLN A 202 -17.00 -4.55 -14.90
N LEU A 203 -18.12 -4.05 -15.40
CA LEU A 203 -18.61 -2.72 -15.02
C LEU A 203 -18.95 -2.64 -13.51
N TRP A 204 -19.60 -3.67 -12.97
CA TRP A 204 -19.97 -3.72 -11.56
C TRP A 204 -18.75 -3.89 -10.64
N THR A 205 -17.63 -4.45 -11.12
CA THR A 205 -16.39 -4.51 -10.33
C THR A 205 -15.75 -3.14 -10.13
N VAL A 206 -15.94 -2.20 -11.04
CA VAL A 206 -15.37 -0.83 -10.98
C VAL A 206 -15.88 -0.08 -9.74
N ILE A 207 -17.16 -0.23 -9.40
CA ILE A 207 -17.80 0.61 -8.38
C ILE A 207 -17.22 0.38 -6.96
N PRO A 208 -17.05 -0.87 -6.45
CA PRO A 208 -16.40 -1.11 -5.16
C PRO A 208 -14.98 -0.54 -5.09
N TYR A 209 -14.20 -0.64 -6.18
CA TYR A 209 -12.86 -0.05 -6.24
C TYR A 209 -12.89 1.49 -6.23
N ALA A 210 -13.82 2.09 -6.99
CA ALA A 210 -13.97 3.54 -7.04
C ALA A 210 -14.37 4.10 -5.66
N VAL A 211 -15.30 3.45 -4.96
CA VAL A 211 -15.69 3.83 -3.60
C VAL A 211 -14.52 3.67 -2.63
N ALA A 212 -13.78 2.55 -2.72
CA ALA A 212 -12.59 2.34 -1.91
C ALA A 212 -11.52 3.42 -2.18
N ALA A 213 -11.31 3.80 -3.44
CA ALA A 213 -10.37 4.87 -3.82
C ALA A 213 -10.76 6.23 -3.21
N VAL A 214 -12.04 6.60 -3.28
CA VAL A 214 -12.55 7.84 -2.70
C VAL A 214 -12.37 7.85 -1.18
N ILE A 215 -12.68 6.75 -0.50
CA ILE A 215 -12.54 6.67 0.95
C ILE A 215 -11.07 6.67 1.35
N THR A 216 -10.21 5.93 0.66
CA THR A 216 -8.76 5.90 0.92
C THR A 216 -8.13 7.26 0.65
N GLY A 217 -8.43 7.90 -0.49
CA GLY A 217 -7.94 9.24 -0.82
C GLY A 217 -8.42 10.30 0.16
N GLY A 218 -9.69 10.27 0.55
CA GLY A 218 -10.26 11.19 1.54
C GLY A 218 -9.65 11.04 2.93
N LEU A 219 -9.15 9.85 3.30
CA LEU A 219 -8.43 9.63 4.56
C LEU A 219 -7.07 10.34 4.60
N PHE A 220 -6.46 10.63 3.44
CA PHE A 220 -5.11 11.20 3.34
C PHE A 220 -5.07 12.66 2.86
N ASP A 221 -6.12 13.18 2.23
CA ASP A 221 -6.13 14.53 1.64
C ASP A 221 -6.18 15.66 2.68
N HIS A 222 -6.62 15.38 3.90
CA HIS A 222 -6.80 16.41 4.93
C HIS A 222 -5.49 16.90 5.59
N GLN A 223 -4.34 16.31 5.29
CA GLN A 223 -3.04 16.77 5.81
C GLN A 223 -2.48 18.01 5.09
N SER A 224 -2.97 18.33 3.90
CA SER A 224 -2.45 19.42 3.08
C SER A 224 -3.21 20.74 3.20
N ILE A 225 -4.37 20.77 3.84
CA ILE A 225 -5.20 21.99 3.95
C ILE A 225 -4.96 22.71 5.29
N GLN A 226 -3.74 23.16 5.52
CA GLN A 226 -3.46 24.34 6.33
C GLN A 226 -3.24 25.57 5.43
N VAL A 227 -4.06 25.73 4.40
CA VAL A 227 -4.22 27.02 3.72
C VAL A 227 -5.63 27.49 3.97
N HIS A 228 -5.71 28.56 4.74
CA HIS A 228 -6.93 29.25 5.11
C HIS A 228 -7.90 29.45 3.94
N SER A 229 -9.18 29.29 4.22
CA SER A 229 -10.29 29.98 3.57
C SER A 229 -11.03 29.40 2.38
N VAL A 230 -11.20 28.07 2.18
CA VAL A 230 -12.23 27.60 1.23
C VAL A 230 -13.06 26.40 1.75
N ALA A 231 -12.90 25.98 2.99
CA ALA A 231 -13.54 24.77 3.55
C ALA A 231 -15.02 24.90 3.93
N ASP A 232 -15.66 26.06 3.72
CA ASP A 232 -17.02 26.35 4.25
C ASP A 232 -18.18 26.02 3.28
N ARG A 233 -17.95 25.39 2.15
CA ARG A 233 -19.02 25.26 1.14
C ARG A 233 -19.23 23.91 0.47
N MET A 234 -18.97 22.76 1.11
CA MET A 234 -19.50 21.50 0.58
C MET A 234 -20.02 20.54 1.67
N PRO A 235 -21.33 20.24 1.69
CA PRO A 235 -21.93 19.32 2.65
C PRO A 235 -21.89 17.88 2.13
N PHE A 236 -20.76 17.18 2.31
CA PHE A 236 -20.68 15.73 2.13
C PHE A 236 -20.07 15.08 3.38
N PHE A 237 -20.89 14.94 4.41
CA PHE A 237 -20.52 14.66 5.80
C PHE A 237 -20.70 13.19 6.19
N GLY A 238 -19.89 12.27 5.71
CA GLY A 238 -19.90 10.93 6.31
C GLY A 238 -18.50 10.38 6.62
N PRO A 239 -17.60 10.26 5.64
CA PRO A 239 -16.28 9.63 5.81
C PRO A 239 -15.19 10.55 6.36
N VAL A 240 -15.37 11.85 6.28
CA VAL A 240 -14.38 12.90 6.61
C VAL A 240 -14.02 12.93 8.11
N VAL A 241 -14.90 12.51 8.99
CA VAL A 241 -14.71 12.60 10.46
C VAL A 241 -13.61 11.64 10.95
N VAL A 242 -13.50 10.46 10.38
CA VAL A 242 -12.51 9.43 10.80
C VAL A 242 -11.09 9.83 10.39
N ALA A 243 -10.94 10.46 9.23
CA ALA A 243 -9.67 10.96 8.72
C ALA A 243 -9.12 12.14 9.54
N LEU A 244 -9.99 13.08 9.93
CA LEU A 244 -9.65 14.24 10.75
C LEU A 244 -9.09 13.85 12.12
N ILE A 245 -9.61 12.77 12.69
CA ILE A 245 -9.18 12.25 13.99
C ILE A 245 -7.81 11.57 13.88
N SER A 246 -7.52 10.90 12.77
CA SER A 246 -6.29 10.14 12.53
C SER A 246 -5.02 10.99 12.52
N ASP A 247 -5.03 12.06 11.76
CA ASP A 247 -3.83 12.85 11.53
C ASP A 247 -3.53 13.83 12.66
N ARG A 248 -4.57 14.36 13.31
CA ARG A 248 -4.40 15.18 14.52
C ARG A 248 -3.92 14.38 15.73
N LEU A 249 -4.31 13.12 15.84
CA LEU A 249 -3.97 12.29 16.99
C LEU A 249 -2.73 11.40 16.77
N GLN A 250 -2.20 11.29 15.53
CA GLN A 250 -1.11 10.37 15.17
C GLN A 250 -1.37 8.91 15.61
N LEU A 251 -2.63 8.45 15.57
CA LEU A 251 -3.10 7.15 16.06
C LEU A 251 -3.36 6.16 14.92
N ARG A 252 -2.34 5.87 14.09
CA ARG A 252 -2.50 5.08 12.87
C ARG A 252 -2.90 3.62 13.12
N GLY A 253 -2.32 2.99 14.12
CA GLY A 253 -2.70 1.65 14.54
C GLY A 253 -4.14 1.59 15.05
N VAL A 254 -4.54 2.59 15.84
CA VAL A 254 -5.91 2.68 16.36
C VAL A 254 -6.95 2.79 15.24
N ILE A 255 -6.65 3.53 14.16
CA ILE A 255 -7.57 3.64 13.02
C ILE A 255 -7.77 2.30 12.34
N MET A 256 -6.69 1.53 12.16
CA MET A 256 -6.80 0.19 11.59
C MET A 256 -7.67 -0.72 12.46
N LEU A 257 -7.70 -0.53 13.78
CA LEU A 257 -8.59 -1.27 14.68
C LEU A 257 -10.09 -0.95 14.43
N PHE A 258 -10.40 0.21 13.82
CA PHE A 258 -11.77 0.58 13.42
C PHE A 258 -12.06 0.25 11.95
N THR A 259 -11.09 0.34 11.05
CA THR A 259 -11.32 0.09 9.63
C THR A 259 -11.34 -1.40 9.27
N LEU A 260 -10.49 -2.22 9.88
CA LEU A 260 -10.47 -3.67 9.62
C LEU A 260 -11.78 -4.39 10.02
N PRO A 261 -12.45 -4.09 11.13
CA PRO A 261 -13.75 -4.66 11.44
C PRO A 261 -14.80 -4.46 10.34
N ILE A 262 -14.72 -3.40 9.55
CA ILE A 262 -15.59 -3.17 8.40
C ILE A 262 -15.36 -4.27 7.34
N ALA A 263 -14.11 -4.59 7.02
CA ALA A 263 -13.79 -5.69 6.10
C ALA A 263 -14.15 -7.06 6.69
N ILE A 264 -13.91 -7.28 7.99
CA ILE A 264 -14.28 -8.50 8.71
C ILE A 264 -15.79 -8.73 8.63
N ALA A 265 -16.60 -7.69 8.87
CA ALA A 265 -18.05 -7.76 8.74
C ALA A 265 -18.48 -8.10 7.29
N GLY A 266 -17.82 -7.50 6.28
CA GLY A 266 -18.06 -7.79 4.87
C GLY A 266 -17.82 -9.26 4.53
N TYR A 267 -16.66 -9.83 4.92
CA TYR A 267 -16.32 -11.23 4.68
C TYR A 267 -17.17 -12.20 5.51
N GLY A 268 -17.50 -11.86 6.74
CA GLY A 268 -18.36 -12.68 7.58
C GLY A 268 -19.80 -12.75 7.08
N ALA A 269 -20.31 -11.64 6.55
CA ALA A 269 -21.66 -11.58 6.03
C ALA A 269 -21.79 -12.27 4.66
N ILE A 270 -20.84 -12.09 3.73
CA ILE A 270 -20.94 -12.63 2.36
C ILE A 270 -21.01 -14.15 2.34
N ALA A 271 -20.39 -14.83 3.30
CA ALA A 271 -20.38 -16.28 3.41
C ALA A 271 -21.77 -16.87 3.76
N ASN A 272 -22.64 -16.09 4.42
CA ASN A 272 -23.90 -16.57 4.99
C ASN A 272 -25.14 -15.98 4.32
N ILE A 273 -25.00 -15.05 3.39
CA ILE A 273 -26.10 -14.35 2.73
C ILE A 273 -26.39 -14.98 1.38
N GLU A 274 -27.64 -15.23 1.06
CA GLU A 274 -28.08 -15.78 -0.23
C GLU A 274 -28.39 -14.69 -1.26
N SER A 275 -28.87 -13.52 -0.81
CA SER A 275 -29.30 -12.44 -1.70
C SER A 275 -28.12 -11.84 -2.49
N ALA A 276 -28.16 -11.92 -3.82
CA ALA A 276 -27.15 -11.36 -4.73
C ALA A 276 -26.89 -9.87 -4.52
N LYS A 277 -27.94 -9.07 -4.29
CA LYS A 277 -27.83 -7.63 -4.05
C LYS A 277 -27.06 -7.32 -2.76
N VAL A 278 -27.33 -8.10 -1.70
CA VAL A 278 -26.65 -7.90 -0.42
C VAL A 278 -25.20 -8.38 -0.51
N LYS A 279 -24.92 -9.51 -1.17
CA LYS A 279 -23.55 -9.96 -1.45
C LYS A 279 -22.73 -8.88 -2.15
N TYR A 280 -23.32 -8.26 -3.18
CA TYR A 280 -22.66 -7.15 -3.86
C TYR A 280 -22.42 -5.97 -2.91
N GLY A 281 -23.39 -5.62 -2.05
CA GLY A 281 -23.20 -4.60 -1.01
C GLY A 281 -22.04 -4.91 -0.05
N MET A 282 -21.82 -6.19 0.30
CA MET A 282 -20.70 -6.58 1.16
C MET A 282 -19.32 -6.36 0.52
N THR A 283 -19.22 -6.40 -0.82
CA THR A 283 -17.94 -6.12 -1.50
C THR A 283 -17.43 -4.70 -1.27
N PHE A 284 -18.32 -3.74 -1.03
CA PHE A 284 -17.93 -2.36 -0.68
C PHE A 284 -17.28 -2.30 0.70
N LEU A 285 -17.83 -3.02 1.69
CA LEU A 285 -17.26 -3.08 3.03
C LEU A 285 -15.90 -3.77 3.01
N MET A 286 -15.78 -4.87 2.25
CA MET A 286 -14.52 -5.60 2.06
C MET A 286 -13.44 -4.70 1.46
N ALA A 287 -13.74 -4.03 0.35
CA ALA A 287 -12.83 -3.13 -0.33
C ALA A 287 -12.41 -1.96 0.57
N THR A 288 -13.40 -1.26 1.15
CA THR A 288 -13.15 -0.08 1.99
C THR A 288 -12.25 -0.39 3.18
N GLY A 289 -12.54 -1.45 3.93
CA GLY A 289 -11.78 -1.80 5.13
C GLY A 289 -10.34 -2.22 4.82
N MET A 290 -10.11 -2.96 3.73
CA MET A 290 -8.77 -3.41 3.36
C MET A 290 -7.93 -2.29 2.72
N TYR A 291 -8.46 -1.59 1.71
CA TYR A 291 -7.71 -0.53 1.02
C TYR A 291 -7.33 0.63 1.92
N SER A 292 -8.19 1.04 2.85
CA SER A 292 -7.88 2.09 3.82
C SER A 292 -6.82 1.68 4.85
N SER A 293 -6.65 0.38 5.13
CA SER A 293 -5.68 -0.10 6.12
C SER A 293 -4.25 -0.19 5.57
N VAL A 294 -4.07 -0.38 4.26
CA VAL A 294 -2.74 -0.57 3.65
C VAL A 294 -1.80 0.63 3.83
N PRO A 295 -2.17 1.87 3.47
CA PRO A 295 -1.28 3.01 3.67
C PRO A 295 -0.97 3.24 5.16
N CYS A 296 -1.96 3.01 6.05
CA CYS A 296 -1.79 3.16 7.48
C CYS A 296 -0.70 2.24 8.02
N ILE A 297 -0.72 0.95 7.66
CA ILE A 297 0.24 -0.03 8.19
C ILE A 297 1.66 0.21 7.67
N LEU A 298 1.81 0.65 6.42
CA LEU A 298 3.11 0.98 5.83
C LEU A 298 3.76 2.18 6.52
N VAL A 299 3.00 3.26 6.62
CA VAL A 299 3.51 4.49 7.24
C VAL A 299 3.72 4.30 8.74
N TRP A 300 2.88 3.51 9.42
CA TRP A 300 3.02 3.21 10.83
C TRP A 300 4.32 2.49 11.15
N ASN A 301 4.70 1.48 10.38
CA ASN A 301 5.97 0.77 10.54
C ASN A 301 7.17 1.70 10.28
N SER A 302 7.13 2.49 9.20
CA SER A 302 8.19 3.44 8.87
C SER A 302 8.38 4.50 9.94
N ASN A 303 7.29 5.04 10.50
CA ASN A 303 7.33 6.07 11.53
C ASN A 303 7.83 5.57 12.89
N ASN A 304 7.64 4.29 13.20
CA ASN A 304 8.09 3.66 14.43
C ASN A 304 9.50 3.04 14.34
N SER A 305 10.19 3.25 13.22
CA SER A 305 11.57 2.82 12.99
C SER A 305 12.46 4.05 12.80
N ALA A 306 13.43 4.25 13.68
CA ALA A 306 14.45 5.30 13.54
C ALA A 306 15.81 4.68 13.18
N GLY A 307 16.65 5.45 12.49
CA GLY A 307 17.87 4.98 11.83
C GLY A 307 17.62 4.62 10.37
N HIS A 308 18.49 5.08 9.48
CA HIS A 308 18.30 4.92 8.03
C HIS A 308 18.23 3.45 7.61
N TYR A 309 19.24 2.66 8.00
CA TYR A 309 19.32 1.24 7.66
C TYR A 309 18.26 0.40 8.37
N LYS A 310 17.93 0.71 9.63
CA LYS A 310 16.87 0.02 10.35
C LYS A 310 15.52 0.24 9.65
N ARG A 311 15.18 1.48 9.30
CA ARG A 311 13.91 1.81 8.62
C ARG A 311 13.82 1.13 7.26
N ALA A 312 14.90 1.18 6.46
CA ALA A 312 14.94 0.50 5.16
C ALA A 312 14.73 -1.02 5.32
N THR A 313 15.41 -1.65 6.26
CA THR A 313 15.30 -3.08 6.54
C THR A 313 13.89 -3.48 7.00
N THR A 314 13.34 -2.77 7.98
CA THR A 314 11.99 -3.08 8.49
C THR A 314 10.91 -2.90 7.43
N SER A 315 11.01 -1.87 6.58
CA SER A 315 10.06 -1.63 5.50
C SER A 315 10.19 -2.68 4.38
N ALA A 316 11.40 -3.04 4.00
CA ALA A 316 11.65 -4.07 2.99
C ALA A 316 11.16 -5.45 3.46
N MET A 317 11.46 -5.83 4.71
CA MET A 317 11.00 -7.11 5.29
C MET A 317 9.48 -7.15 5.43
N GLN A 318 8.87 -6.07 5.89
CA GLN A 318 7.41 -5.97 5.99
C GLN A 318 6.74 -6.22 4.63
N LEU A 319 7.24 -5.58 3.57
CA LEU A 319 6.75 -5.77 2.21
C LEU A 319 7.00 -7.17 1.67
N ALA A 320 8.18 -7.74 1.89
CA ALA A 320 8.52 -9.08 1.44
C ALA A 320 7.59 -10.13 2.07
N ILE A 321 7.40 -10.07 3.38
CA ILE A 321 6.50 -10.98 4.11
C ILE A 321 5.04 -10.78 3.65
N ALA A 322 4.60 -9.53 3.51
CA ALA A 322 3.22 -9.22 3.12
C ALA A 322 2.89 -9.73 1.70
N ASN A 323 3.83 -9.61 0.76
CA ASN A 323 3.62 -10.09 -0.61
C ASN A 323 3.50 -11.63 -0.71
N CYS A 324 4.00 -12.38 0.27
CA CYS A 324 3.73 -13.82 0.37
C CYS A 324 2.23 -14.14 0.50
N GLY A 325 1.40 -13.16 0.89
CA GLY A 325 -0.05 -13.27 0.88
C GLY A 325 -0.66 -13.57 -0.49
N GLY A 326 0.05 -13.24 -1.59
CA GLY A 326 -0.33 -13.60 -2.94
C GLY A 326 -0.43 -15.12 -3.18
N PHE A 327 0.42 -15.91 -2.53
CA PHE A 327 0.32 -17.38 -2.58
C PHE A 327 -0.99 -17.87 -1.95
N VAL A 328 -1.36 -17.31 -0.80
CA VAL A 328 -2.63 -17.65 -0.15
C VAL A 328 -3.80 -17.29 -1.06
N ALA A 329 -3.79 -16.09 -1.62
CA ALA A 329 -4.85 -15.61 -2.49
C ALA A 329 -5.06 -16.53 -3.71
N THR A 330 -3.99 -16.98 -4.35
CA THR A 330 -4.07 -17.80 -5.56
C THR A 330 -4.78 -19.13 -5.34
N PHE A 331 -4.60 -19.77 -4.17
CA PHE A 331 -5.17 -21.09 -3.88
C PHE A 331 -6.44 -21.05 -3.04
N ASN A 332 -6.93 -19.88 -2.68
CA ASN A 332 -8.00 -19.74 -1.71
C ASN A 332 -9.41 -19.99 -2.29
N TYR A 333 -9.59 -19.84 -3.61
CA TYR A 333 -10.88 -19.97 -4.28
C TYR A 333 -10.85 -21.04 -5.38
N PRO A 334 -10.73 -22.33 -5.04
CA PRO A 334 -10.73 -23.39 -6.04
C PRO A 334 -12.13 -23.57 -6.65
N ASP A 335 -12.18 -23.97 -7.92
CA ASP A 335 -13.43 -24.16 -8.67
C ASP A 335 -14.41 -25.14 -8.03
N LYS A 336 -13.93 -26.10 -7.23
CA LYS A 336 -14.75 -27.09 -6.52
C LYS A 336 -15.65 -26.47 -5.44
N ASP A 337 -15.33 -25.28 -4.97
CA ASP A 337 -16.07 -24.59 -3.92
C ASP A 337 -17.15 -23.63 -4.46
N LYS A 338 -17.36 -23.62 -5.79
CA LYS A 338 -18.43 -22.86 -6.46
C LYS A 338 -19.81 -23.35 -6.00
N PRO A 339 -20.83 -22.48 -5.97
CA PRO A 339 -20.80 -21.03 -6.27
C PRO A 339 -20.56 -20.14 -5.06
N LEU A 340 -20.53 -20.69 -3.85
CA LEU A 340 -20.57 -19.91 -2.61
C LEU A 340 -19.18 -19.62 -2.02
N TYR A 341 -18.14 -20.34 -2.42
CA TYR A 341 -16.76 -20.19 -1.95
C TYR A 341 -16.59 -20.02 -0.43
N HIS A 342 -17.44 -20.71 0.38
CA HIS A 342 -17.44 -20.59 1.85
C HIS A 342 -16.06 -20.76 2.46
N ARG A 343 -15.31 -21.76 2.00
CA ARG A 343 -13.96 -22.03 2.49
C ARG A 343 -13.04 -20.83 2.28
N GLY A 344 -13.04 -20.25 1.08
CA GLY A 344 -12.22 -19.11 0.73
C GLY A 344 -12.55 -17.89 1.59
N HIS A 345 -13.83 -17.56 1.70
CA HIS A 345 -14.29 -16.44 2.53
C HIS A 345 -13.96 -16.65 4.02
N THR A 346 -14.09 -17.86 4.54
CA THR A 346 -13.77 -18.20 5.94
C THR A 346 -12.27 -18.08 6.22
N ILE A 347 -11.41 -18.51 5.29
CA ILE A 347 -9.94 -18.37 5.43
C ILE A 347 -9.55 -16.89 5.50
N ILE A 348 -10.07 -16.07 4.59
CA ILE A 348 -9.77 -14.63 4.58
C ILE A 348 -10.33 -13.94 5.82
N LEU A 349 -11.53 -14.31 6.25
CA LEU A 349 -12.12 -13.83 7.49
C LEU A 349 -11.21 -14.12 8.70
N GLY A 350 -10.72 -15.36 8.82
CA GLY A 350 -9.77 -15.74 9.86
C GLY A 350 -8.45 -14.95 9.79
N LEU A 351 -7.92 -14.73 8.59
CA LEU A 351 -6.72 -13.91 8.40
C LEU A 351 -6.93 -12.43 8.78
N LEU A 352 -8.07 -11.84 8.44
CA LEU A 352 -8.38 -10.46 8.82
C LEU A 352 -8.57 -10.30 10.33
N ILE A 353 -9.19 -11.27 11.00
CA ILE A 353 -9.28 -11.31 12.47
C ILE A 353 -7.87 -11.43 13.06
N PHE A 354 -7.02 -12.30 12.52
CA PHE A 354 -5.63 -12.42 12.91
C PHE A 354 -4.88 -11.09 12.74
N ALA A 355 -5.04 -10.41 11.59
CA ALA A 355 -4.46 -9.08 11.37
C ALA A 355 -4.89 -8.08 12.44
N TRP A 356 -6.18 -8.05 12.75
CA TRP A 356 -6.73 -7.16 13.78
C TRP A 356 -6.09 -7.41 15.16
N VAL A 357 -5.94 -8.69 15.54
CA VAL A 357 -5.26 -9.07 16.79
C VAL A 357 -3.79 -8.65 16.79
N MET A 358 -3.06 -8.85 15.67
CA MET A 358 -1.65 -8.46 15.57
C MET A 358 -1.48 -6.93 15.65
N ILE A 359 -2.37 -6.17 15.05
CA ILE A 359 -2.37 -4.71 15.15
C ILE A 359 -2.66 -4.28 16.59
N LEU A 360 -3.64 -4.88 17.25
CA LEU A 360 -3.95 -4.60 18.65
C LEU A 360 -2.72 -4.86 19.55
N LEU A 361 -2.07 -6.00 19.39
CA LEU A 361 -0.85 -6.35 20.14
C LEU A 361 0.27 -5.34 19.87
N ASN A 362 0.44 -4.90 18.63
CA ASN A 362 1.46 -3.91 18.28
C ASN A 362 1.15 -2.52 18.88
N VAL A 363 -0.11 -2.09 18.88
CA VAL A 363 -0.54 -0.85 19.56
C VAL A 363 -0.25 -0.92 21.05
N LEU A 364 -0.61 -2.02 21.72
CA LEU A 364 -0.35 -2.22 23.15
C LEU A 364 1.15 -2.26 23.44
N TYR A 365 1.96 -2.89 22.58
CA TYR A 365 3.40 -2.94 22.71
C TYR A 365 4.03 -1.54 22.56
N CYS A 366 3.63 -0.75 21.55
CA CYS A 366 4.08 0.63 21.40
C CYS A 366 3.67 1.50 22.59
N ALA A 367 2.46 1.35 23.10
CA ALA A 367 1.99 2.06 24.28
C ALA A 367 2.82 1.69 25.53
N LYS A 368 3.17 0.40 25.70
CA LYS A 368 4.06 -0.05 26.77
C LYS A 368 5.44 0.58 26.64
N ILE A 369 6.05 0.60 25.46
CA ILE A 369 7.35 1.26 25.22
C ILE A 369 7.27 2.75 25.60
N ASN A 370 6.24 3.47 25.18
CA ASN A 370 6.07 4.87 25.53
C ASN A 370 5.96 5.08 27.04
N LYS A 371 5.24 4.20 27.75
CA LYS A 371 5.15 4.22 29.20
C LYS A 371 6.49 3.93 29.87
N ASP A 372 7.22 2.93 29.39
CA ASP A 372 8.57 2.59 29.94
C ASP A 372 9.57 3.73 29.72
N LYS A 373 9.49 4.43 28.57
CA LYS A 373 10.29 5.64 28.29
C LYS A 373 9.95 6.78 29.27
N SER A 374 8.65 7.03 29.50
CA SER A 374 8.23 8.08 30.47
C SER A 374 8.65 7.75 31.91
N GLN A 375 8.88 6.47 32.24
CA GLN A 375 9.40 6.04 33.54
C GLN A 375 10.94 6.08 33.64
N GLY A 376 11.63 6.55 32.59
CA GLY A 376 13.08 6.68 32.59
C GLY A 376 13.86 5.38 32.36
N LYS A 377 13.19 4.25 32.04
CA LYS A 377 13.89 2.96 31.80
C LYS A 377 14.82 2.99 30.60
N TYR A 378 14.63 3.94 29.70
CA TYR A 378 15.43 4.13 28.48
C TYR A 378 16.44 5.26 28.60
N ALA A 379 16.68 5.83 29.79
CA ALA A 379 17.60 6.95 30.03
C ALA A 379 19.02 6.70 29.51
N GLN A 380 19.49 5.45 29.54
CA GLN A 380 20.80 5.04 29.04
C GLN A 380 20.96 5.21 27.51
N TYR A 381 19.87 5.38 26.78
CA TYR A 381 19.87 5.56 25.32
C TYR A 381 19.64 7.04 24.92
N ALA A 382 19.71 7.98 25.85
CA ALA A 382 19.57 9.39 25.54
C ALA A 382 20.68 9.85 24.58
N GLY A 383 20.29 10.51 23.49
CA GLY A 383 21.20 10.98 22.45
C GLY A 383 21.66 9.93 21.42
N CYS A 384 21.12 8.70 21.45
CA CYS A 384 21.45 7.67 20.46
C CYS A 384 20.86 7.92 19.06
N ASN A 385 20.00 8.92 18.87
CA ASN A 385 19.29 9.27 17.62
C ASN A 385 18.59 8.07 16.95
N ASP A 386 18.16 7.07 17.73
CA ASP A 386 17.44 5.90 17.26
C ASP A 386 16.08 5.75 17.98
N ASP A 387 15.32 4.71 17.65
CA ASP A 387 13.99 4.46 18.22
C ASP A 387 14.02 4.12 19.74
N ARG A 388 15.19 3.93 20.34
CA ARG A 388 15.38 3.73 21.79
C ARG A 388 15.52 5.05 22.55
N ASP A 389 15.83 6.14 21.86
CA ASP A 389 15.95 7.47 22.49
C ASP A 389 14.67 7.78 23.28
N PRO A 390 14.77 8.23 24.55
CA PRO A 390 13.61 8.65 25.34
C PRO A 390 12.72 9.71 24.67
N GLN A 391 13.31 10.59 23.86
CA GLN A 391 12.58 11.64 23.14
C GLN A 391 11.80 11.11 21.93
N PHE A 392 12.21 9.95 21.37
CA PHE A 392 11.51 9.34 20.25
C PHE A 392 10.23 8.67 20.72
N LYS A 393 9.08 9.31 20.47
CA LYS A 393 7.76 8.81 20.84
C LYS A 393 7.26 7.84 19.79
N MET A 394 6.82 6.64 20.20
CA MET A 394 6.16 5.69 19.32
C MET A 394 4.77 6.17 18.97
N ILE A 395 4.41 6.10 17.68
CA ILE A 395 3.06 6.38 17.16
C ILE A 395 2.19 5.15 17.40
N LEU A 396 1.00 5.33 17.95
CA LEU A 396 0.04 4.27 18.25
C LEU A 396 -0.88 3.95 17.09
#